data_0f3c9427e35e6a5d5905cb05ebb8554c
#
_entry.id   0f3c9427e35e6a5d5905cb05ebb8554c
#
_cell.length_a   1.000
_cell.length_b   1.000
_cell.length_c   1.000
_cell.angle_alpha   90.00
_cell.angle_beta   90.00
_cell.angle_gamma   90.00
#
_symmetry.space_group_name_H-M   'P 1'
#
loop_
_entity.id
_entity.type
_entity.pdbx_description
1 polymer ?
#
loop_
_entity_poly.entity_id
_entity_poly.type
_entity_poly.pdbx_seq_one_letter_code
_entity_poly.pdbx_strand_id
1 'polypeptide(L)'
;HLSGITPALSYNCRRLIDKAIKAAKKLGLTVSFDPNFRSTLWSFETARDVLSKYLPYVDVLIGIEPIHVYNADGTDVKDGLTMDPSFEDMDRVFKAIDEQYHMKAIARTVRYVHSGSNNSLKAFYYADGKTYESKTLNFEIVDRVGGGDAFSSGLIYALMQNDWKHEDIVNFAVASSVMKHAIRGDTNITSVGQIKRLMNNASFDVQR
;
A
#
# COMPACT_ATOMS: atom_id res chain seq x y z
N HIS A 1 -7.70 -9.33 3.72
CA HIS A 1 -6.35 -8.79 3.47
C HIS A 1 -5.32 -9.88 3.47
N LEU A 2 -4.40 -9.87 2.49
CA LEU A 2 -3.33 -10.86 2.34
C LEU A 2 -1.98 -10.15 2.17
N SER A 3 -0.90 -10.75 2.71
CA SER A 3 0.47 -10.25 2.57
C SER A 3 1.33 -11.20 1.77
N GLY A 4 2.18 -10.66 0.90
CA GLY A 4 3.19 -11.39 0.13
C GLY A 4 4.29 -12.02 0.98
N ILE A 5 4.40 -11.68 2.28
CA ILE A 5 5.28 -12.40 3.22
C ILE A 5 4.83 -13.86 3.37
N THR A 6 3.52 -14.10 3.49
CA THR A 6 3.00 -15.45 3.75
C THR A 6 3.43 -16.47 2.68
N PRO A 7 3.27 -16.23 1.36
CA PRO A 7 3.70 -17.18 0.34
C PRO A 7 5.22 -17.33 0.24
N ALA A 8 6.00 -16.39 0.80
CA ALA A 8 7.45 -16.48 0.85
C ALA A 8 7.95 -17.52 1.85
N LEU A 9 7.17 -17.83 2.92
CA LEU A 9 7.60 -18.66 4.02
C LEU A 9 7.75 -20.15 3.64
N SER A 10 6.89 -20.68 2.76
CA SER A 10 6.98 -22.06 2.31
C SER A 10 6.09 -22.37 1.10
N TYR A 11 6.34 -23.51 0.46
CA TYR A 11 5.45 -24.04 -0.58
C TYR A 11 4.01 -24.25 -0.08
N ASN A 12 3.83 -24.74 1.14
CA ASN A 12 2.50 -24.95 1.72
C ASN A 12 1.77 -23.62 1.96
N CYS A 13 2.50 -22.56 2.37
CA CYS A 13 1.94 -21.22 2.49
C CYS A 13 1.48 -20.65 1.13
N ARG A 14 2.23 -20.90 0.04
CA ARG A 14 1.80 -20.53 -1.32
C ARG A 14 0.49 -21.21 -1.71
N ARG A 15 0.36 -22.51 -1.44
CA ARG A 15 -0.88 -23.26 -1.70
C ARG A 15 -2.04 -22.76 -0.84
N LEU A 16 -1.77 -22.38 0.41
CA LEU A 16 -2.79 -21.81 1.30
C LEU A 16 -3.31 -20.49 0.75
N ILE A 17 -2.43 -19.55 0.37
CA ILE A 17 -2.82 -18.26 -0.21
C ILE A 17 -3.60 -18.46 -1.51
N ASP A 18 -3.14 -19.35 -2.40
CA ASP A 18 -3.87 -19.65 -3.66
C ASP A 18 -5.30 -20.14 -3.40
N LYS A 19 -5.48 -21.02 -2.42
CA LYS A 19 -6.82 -21.50 -2.03
C LYS A 19 -7.66 -20.40 -1.39
N ALA A 20 -7.06 -19.62 -0.46
CA ALA A 20 -7.76 -18.58 0.27
C ALA A 20 -8.27 -17.47 -0.66
N ILE A 21 -7.42 -16.99 -1.58
CA ILE A 21 -7.77 -15.91 -2.50
C ILE A 21 -8.88 -16.34 -3.47
N LYS A 22 -8.80 -17.56 -3.99
CA LYS A 22 -9.83 -18.13 -4.87
C LYS A 22 -11.16 -18.38 -4.15
N ALA A 23 -11.10 -18.82 -2.88
CA ALA A 23 -12.29 -18.98 -2.06
C ALA A 23 -12.94 -17.63 -1.73
N ALA A 24 -12.14 -16.60 -1.40
CA ALA A 24 -12.64 -15.25 -1.17
C ALA A 24 -13.39 -14.71 -2.38
N LYS A 25 -12.84 -14.87 -3.59
CA LYS A 25 -13.52 -14.43 -4.83
C LYS A 25 -14.81 -15.19 -5.10
N LYS A 26 -14.86 -16.50 -4.85
CA LYS A 26 -16.09 -17.30 -4.97
C LYS A 26 -17.20 -16.85 -4.01
N LEU A 27 -16.81 -16.32 -2.86
CA LEU A 27 -17.74 -15.80 -1.85
C LEU A 27 -18.09 -14.31 -2.06
N GLY A 28 -17.62 -13.69 -3.16
CA GLY A 28 -17.87 -12.28 -3.45
C GLY A 28 -17.16 -11.29 -2.53
N LEU A 29 -16.11 -11.74 -1.82
CA LEU A 29 -15.37 -10.87 -0.92
C LEU A 29 -14.42 -9.96 -1.70
N THR A 30 -14.24 -8.74 -1.20
CA THR A 30 -13.18 -7.83 -1.65
C THR A 30 -11.85 -8.32 -1.11
N VAL A 31 -10.87 -8.48 -1.99
CA VAL A 31 -9.52 -8.94 -1.64
C VAL A 31 -8.54 -7.78 -1.73
N SER A 32 -7.91 -7.42 -0.62
CA SER A 32 -6.76 -6.52 -0.59
C SER A 32 -5.46 -7.30 -0.43
N PHE A 33 -4.41 -6.85 -1.12
CA PHE A 33 -3.12 -7.52 -1.18
C PHE A 33 -1.97 -6.52 -1.09
N ASP A 34 -1.05 -6.78 -0.16
CA ASP A 34 0.24 -6.09 -0.06
C ASP A 34 1.34 -7.08 -0.50
N PRO A 35 2.02 -6.85 -1.64
CA PRO A 35 3.14 -7.67 -2.08
C PRO A 35 4.25 -7.80 -1.04
N ASN A 36 4.46 -6.78 -0.23
CA ASN A 36 5.30 -6.76 0.98
C ASN A 36 6.62 -7.52 0.82
N PHE A 37 7.34 -7.22 -0.26
CA PHE A 37 8.56 -7.94 -0.64
C PHE A 37 9.64 -7.86 0.44
N ARG A 38 10.26 -9.00 0.69
CA ARG A 38 11.39 -9.15 1.61
C ARG A 38 12.50 -9.94 0.92
N SER A 39 13.59 -9.27 0.55
CA SER A 39 14.74 -9.89 -0.10
C SER A 39 15.43 -10.96 0.73
N THR A 40 15.21 -10.96 2.05
CA THR A 40 15.70 -12.00 2.96
C THR A 40 14.93 -13.31 2.89
N LEU A 41 13.73 -13.33 2.29
CA LEU A 41 12.89 -14.52 2.19
C LEU A 41 12.97 -15.19 0.81
N TRP A 42 13.14 -14.42 -0.26
CA TRP A 42 13.17 -14.91 -1.63
C TRP A 42 13.78 -13.90 -2.60
N SER A 43 14.17 -14.36 -3.81
CA SER A 43 14.66 -13.46 -4.85
C SER A 43 13.53 -12.58 -5.41
N PHE A 44 13.91 -11.44 -5.98
CA PHE A 44 12.96 -10.51 -6.60
C PHE A 44 12.17 -11.19 -7.73
N GLU A 45 12.85 -11.96 -8.59
CA GLU A 45 12.23 -12.69 -9.71
C GLU A 45 11.23 -13.74 -9.20
N THR A 46 11.63 -14.54 -8.20
CA THR A 46 10.73 -15.54 -7.62
C THR A 46 9.49 -14.88 -6.99
N ALA A 47 9.70 -13.78 -6.26
CA ALA A 47 8.59 -13.02 -5.69
C ALA A 47 7.66 -12.48 -6.78
N ARG A 48 8.22 -11.85 -7.82
CA ARG A 48 7.49 -11.31 -8.97
C ARG A 48 6.62 -12.38 -9.64
N ASP A 49 7.20 -13.53 -9.95
CA ASP A 49 6.50 -14.65 -10.60
C ASP A 49 5.36 -15.24 -9.75
N VAL A 50 5.57 -15.34 -8.45
CA VAL A 50 4.57 -15.92 -7.55
C VAL A 50 3.46 -14.92 -7.25
N LEU A 51 3.81 -13.68 -6.90
CA LEU A 51 2.84 -12.67 -6.46
C LEU A 51 1.96 -12.20 -7.61
N SER A 52 2.51 -12.09 -8.83
CA SER A 52 1.73 -11.70 -10.01
C SER A 52 0.60 -12.68 -10.34
N LYS A 53 0.75 -13.95 -9.99
CA LYS A 53 -0.31 -14.97 -10.18
C LYS A 53 -1.55 -14.73 -9.31
N TYR A 54 -1.43 -13.97 -8.23
CA TYR A 54 -2.55 -13.65 -7.35
C TYR A 54 -3.34 -12.43 -7.83
N LEU A 55 -2.71 -11.53 -8.61
CA LEU A 55 -3.29 -10.22 -8.99
C LEU A 55 -4.64 -10.32 -9.72
N PRO A 56 -4.91 -11.33 -10.59
CA PRO A 56 -6.24 -11.48 -11.18
C PRO A 56 -7.39 -11.71 -10.19
N TYR A 57 -7.05 -11.97 -8.92
CA TYR A 57 -8.02 -12.17 -7.84
C TYR A 57 -8.01 -11.02 -6.82
N VAL A 58 -7.19 -9.99 -7.03
CA VAL A 58 -7.03 -8.85 -6.11
C VAL A 58 -7.91 -7.69 -6.57
N ASP A 59 -8.61 -7.07 -5.64
CA ASP A 59 -9.40 -5.86 -5.87
C ASP A 59 -8.64 -4.59 -5.44
N VAL A 60 -7.84 -4.68 -4.37
CA VAL A 60 -7.09 -3.53 -3.82
C VAL A 60 -5.62 -3.93 -3.69
N LEU A 61 -4.75 -3.27 -4.44
CA LEU A 61 -3.31 -3.50 -4.43
C LEU A 61 -2.59 -2.41 -3.60
N ILE A 62 -1.78 -2.82 -2.62
CA ILE A 62 -1.04 -1.90 -1.75
C ILE A 62 0.46 -2.14 -1.94
N GLY A 63 1.10 -1.30 -2.74
CA GLY A 63 2.44 -1.50 -3.27
C GLY A 63 2.43 -2.06 -4.69
N ILE A 64 3.40 -1.67 -5.49
CA ILE A 64 3.49 -2.02 -6.92
C ILE A 64 4.70 -2.90 -7.24
N GLU A 65 5.46 -3.31 -6.24
CA GLU A 65 6.64 -4.17 -6.41
C GLU A 65 6.61 -5.37 -5.45
N PRO A 66 7.09 -6.53 -5.89
CA PRO A 66 7.43 -6.91 -7.27
C PRO A 66 6.20 -7.51 -7.97
N ILE A 67 5.77 -6.94 -9.07
CA ILE A 67 4.69 -7.49 -9.90
C ILE A 67 5.04 -7.34 -11.39
N HIS A 68 4.44 -8.18 -12.23
CA HIS A 68 4.56 -8.07 -13.69
C HIS A 68 3.56 -7.06 -14.23
N VAL A 69 4.06 -5.99 -14.84
CA VAL A 69 3.27 -5.05 -15.64
C VAL A 69 4.10 -4.65 -16.85
N TYR A 70 3.65 -5.00 -18.04
CA TYR A 70 4.45 -4.86 -19.25
C TYR A 70 3.81 -3.90 -20.26
N ASN A 71 4.67 -3.13 -20.92
CA ASN A 71 4.35 -2.44 -22.15
C ASN A 71 4.14 -3.46 -23.31
N ALA A 72 3.59 -2.98 -24.42
CA ALA A 72 3.37 -3.79 -25.60
C ALA A 72 4.67 -4.36 -26.22
N ASP A 73 5.80 -3.72 -25.97
CA ASP A 73 7.13 -4.16 -26.40
C ASP A 73 7.81 -5.15 -25.44
N GLY A 74 7.13 -5.50 -24.32
CA GLY A 74 7.63 -6.43 -23.32
C GLY A 74 8.53 -5.82 -22.24
N THR A 75 8.78 -4.51 -22.25
CA THR A 75 9.48 -3.80 -21.15
C THR A 75 8.56 -3.64 -19.95
N ASP A 76 9.12 -3.58 -18.73
CA ASP A 76 8.32 -3.33 -17.53
C ASP A 76 7.87 -1.85 -17.50
N VAL A 77 6.59 -1.61 -17.31
CA VAL A 77 6.04 -0.24 -17.21
C VAL A 77 6.70 0.58 -16.09
N LYS A 78 7.24 -0.09 -15.09
CA LYS A 78 7.92 0.52 -13.94
C LYS A 78 9.39 0.84 -14.18
N ASP A 79 9.95 0.45 -15.33
CA ASP A 79 11.34 0.76 -15.68
C ASP A 79 11.54 2.28 -15.69
N GLY A 80 12.62 2.71 -15.05
CA GLY A 80 12.93 4.13 -14.88
C GLY A 80 12.21 4.85 -13.75
N LEU A 81 11.31 4.20 -13.00
CA LEU A 81 10.73 4.79 -11.79
C LEU A 81 11.83 5.08 -10.76
N THR A 82 11.86 6.32 -10.30
CA THR A 82 12.74 6.74 -9.21
C THR A 82 12.15 6.42 -7.83
N MET A 83 12.94 6.64 -6.77
CA MET A 83 12.45 6.56 -5.38
C MET A 83 11.44 7.67 -5.06
N ASP A 84 11.50 8.79 -5.79
CA ASP A 84 10.56 9.90 -5.75
C ASP A 84 9.93 10.08 -7.14
N PRO A 85 8.92 9.28 -7.48
CA PRO A 85 8.28 9.34 -8.79
C PRO A 85 7.40 10.60 -8.90
N SER A 86 7.29 11.13 -10.12
CA SER A 86 6.33 12.19 -10.41
C SER A 86 4.89 11.69 -10.34
N PHE A 87 3.95 12.62 -10.29
CA PHE A 87 2.52 12.29 -10.37
C PHE A 87 2.19 11.59 -11.69
N GLU A 88 2.75 12.09 -12.79
CA GLU A 88 2.57 11.56 -14.15
C GLU A 88 3.10 10.13 -14.28
N ASP A 89 4.27 9.84 -13.68
CA ASP A 89 4.81 8.48 -13.65
C ASP A 89 3.89 7.52 -12.91
N MET A 90 3.38 7.94 -11.76
CA MET A 90 2.48 7.11 -10.97
C MET A 90 1.12 6.91 -11.65
N ASP A 91 0.58 7.94 -12.28
CA ASP A 91 -0.66 7.85 -13.04
C ASP A 91 -0.52 6.85 -14.20
N ARG A 92 0.58 6.94 -14.97
CA ARG A 92 0.90 6.01 -16.05
C ARG A 92 1.00 4.56 -15.55
N VAL A 93 1.72 4.33 -14.47
CA VAL A 93 1.92 2.98 -13.90
C VAL A 93 0.63 2.42 -13.34
N PHE A 94 -0.17 3.21 -12.62
CA PHE A 94 -1.44 2.74 -12.06
C PHE A 94 -2.45 2.41 -13.14
N LYS A 95 -2.55 3.21 -14.21
CA LYS A 95 -3.40 2.91 -15.36
C LYS A 95 -3.01 1.59 -16.03
N ALA A 96 -1.71 1.35 -16.24
CA ALA A 96 -1.25 0.10 -16.82
C ALA A 96 -1.53 -1.12 -15.92
N ILE A 97 -1.44 -0.97 -14.60
CA ILE A 97 -1.83 -2.02 -13.64
C ILE A 97 -3.33 -2.29 -13.74
N ASP A 98 -4.15 -1.24 -13.78
CA ASP A 98 -5.61 -1.36 -13.87
C ASP A 98 -6.05 -1.97 -15.20
N GLU A 99 -5.45 -1.56 -16.31
CA GLU A 99 -5.70 -2.16 -17.64
C GLU A 99 -5.39 -3.66 -17.67
N GLN A 100 -4.33 -4.08 -16.98
CA GLN A 100 -3.92 -5.50 -16.96
C GLN A 100 -4.71 -6.34 -15.95
N TYR A 101 -5.08 -5.80 -14.78
CA TYR A 101 -5.61 -6.58 -13.66
C TYR A 101 -6.98 -6.15 -13.15
N HIS A 102 -7.53 -5.03 -13.62
CA HIS A 102 -8.88 -4.52 -13.27
C HIS A 102 -9.06 -4.26 -11.77
N MET A 103 -8.19 -3.41 -11.22
CA MET A 103 -8.16 -3.08 -9.80
C MET A 103 -9.26 -2.08 -9.42
N LYS A 104 -9.91 -2.28 -8.27
CA LYS A 104 -10.78 -1.25 -7.67
C LYS A 104 -9.98 -0.10 -7.08
N ALA A 105 -8.80 -0.42 -6.53
CA ALA A 105 -7.91 0.59 -5.97
C ALA A 105 -6.46 0.10 -5.98
N ILE A 106 -5.52 1.04 -6.17
CA ILE A 106 -4.08 0.81 -6.08
C ILE A 106 -3.50 1.91 -5.19
N ALA A 107 -2.57 1.58 -4.31
CA ALA A 107 -1.87 2.56 -3.50
C ALA A 107 -0.36 2.27 -3.44
N ARG A 108 0.45 3.33 -3.38
CA ARG A 108 1.90 3.25 -3.17
C ARG A 108 2.34 4.37 -2.24
N THR A 109 3.10 4.03 -1.20
CA THR A 109 3.76 5.01 -0.33
C THR A 109 5.11 5.43 -0.90
N VAL A 110 5.48 6.70 -0.67
CA VAL A 110 6.81 7.25 -0.92
C VAL A 110 7.33 7.83 0.39
N ARG A 111 8.48 7.30 0.83
CA ARG A 111 9.13 7.73 2.08
C ARG A 111 10.40 8.49 1.76
N TYR A 112 10.56 9.64 2.40
CA TYR A 112 11.78 10.43 2.38
C TYR A 112 12.49 10.29 3.73
N VAL A 113 13.76 9.92 3.69
CA VAL A 113 14.60 9.76 4.88
C VAL A 113 15.49 10.98 5.00
N HIS A 114 15.21 11.86 5.97
CA HIS A 114 16.02 13.06 6.22
C HIS A 114 17.13 12.77 7.22
N SER A 115 16.85 11.90 8.21
CA SER A 115 17.81 11.40 9.17
C SER A 115 17.39 10.03 9.71
N GLY A 116 18.12 9.48 10.67
CA GLY A 116 17.77 8.21 11.32
C GLY A 116 16.37 8.19 11.95
N SER A 117 15.93 9.33 12.48
CA SER A 117 14.61 9.48 13.13
C SER A 117 13.66 10.40 12.37
N ASN A 118 14.14 11.35 11.57
CA ASN A 118 13.28 12.31 10.88
C ASN A 118 12.97 11.84 9.45
N ASN A 119 11.70 11.69 9.14
CA ASN A 119 11.23 11.20 7.84
C ASN A 119 9.99 11.97 7.38
N SER A 120 9.70 11.85 6.09
CA SER A 120 8.41 12.27 5.53
C SER A 120 7.77 11.12 4.78
N LEU A 121 6.45 11.11 4.73
CA LEU A 121 5.67 10.12 4.01
C LEU A 121 4.58 10.81 3.20
N LYS A 122 4.46 10.43 1.95
CA LYS A 122 3.29 10.65 1.10
C LYS A 122 2.84 9.34 0.46
N ALA A 123 1.70 9.33 -0.17
CA ALA A 123 1.22 8.20 -0.95
C ALA A 123 0.52 8.68 -2.22
N PHE A 124 0.58 7.84 -3.24
CA PHE A 124 -0.28 7.89 -4.41
C PHE A 124 -1.37 6.83 -4.27
N TYR A 125 -2.54 7.16 -4.75
CA TYR A 125 -3.72 6.31 -4.70
C TYR A 125 -4.49 6.41 -6.02
N TYR A 126 -4.94 5.29 -6.55
CA TYR A 126 -5.72 5.23 -7.78
C TYR A 126 -7.05 4.52 -7.51
N ALA A 127 -8.12 5.11 -7.99
CA ALA A 127 -9.45 4.51 -8.01
C ALA A 127 -10.32 5.22 -9.06
N ASP A 128 -11.30 4.51 -9.60
CA ASP A 128 -12.26 5.04 -10.58
C ASP A 128 -11.59 5.76 -11.78
N GLY A 129 -10.48 5.20 -12.26
CA GLY A 129 -9.73 5.72 -13.41
C GLY A 129 -8.89 6.96 -13.13
N LYS A 130 -8.72 7.38 -11.87
CA LYS A 130 -7.99 8.59 -11.49
C LYS A 130 -6.95 8.35 -10.42
N THR A 131 -5.84 9.05 -10.53
CA THR A 131 -4.78 9.09 -9.52
C THR A 131 -4.96 10.28 -8.58
N TYR A 132 -4.68 10.06 -7.31
CA TYR A 132 -4.71 11.03 -6.24
C TYR A 132 -3.39 10.99 -5.48
N GLU A 133 -2.93 12.13 -4.98
CA GLU A 133 -1.73 12.24 -4.16
C GLU A 133 -2.11 12.79 -2.78
N SER A 134 -1.55 12.19 -1.74
CA SER A 134 -1.76 12.69 -0.38
C SER A 134 -0.92 13.93 -0.09
N LYS A 135 -1.24 14.61 1.00
CA LYS A 135 -0.30 15.53 1.65
C LYS A 135 0.96 14.78 2.06
N THR A 136 2.10 15.47 2.06
CA THR A 136 3.33 14.95 2.66
C THR A 136 3.32 15.29 4.15
N LEU A 137 3.44 14.27 5.00
CA LEU A 137 3.52 14.44 6.46
C LEU A 137 4.95 14.17 6.93
N ASN A 138 5.50 15.12 7.71
CA ASN A 138 6.79 15.00 8.39
C ASN A 138 6.58 14.37 9.77
N PHE A 139 7.46 13.48 10.19
CA PHE A 139 7.35 12.80 11.47
C PHE A 139 8.70 12.32 12.01
N GLU A 140 8.75 12.13 13.31
CA GLU A 140 9.85 11.46 13.96
C GLU A 140 9.51 10.00 14.24
N ILE A 141 10.49 9.13 14.05
CA ILE A 141 10.35 7.69 14.24
C ILE A 141 10.79 7.31 15.64
N VAL A 142 9.87 6.77 16.43
CA VAL A 142 10.15 6.02 17.66
C VAL A 142 10.31 4.55 17.34
N ASP A 143 9.44 3.99 16.46
CA ASP A 143 9.52 2.61 15.99
C ASP A 143 9.01 2.49 14.55
N ARG A 144 9.78 1.79 13.70
CA ARG A 144 9.44 1.61 12.27
C ARG A 144 8.52 0.43 12.01
N VAL A 145 8.47 -0.53 12.94
CA VAL A 145 7.73 -1.79 12.73
C VAL A 145 6.24 -1.50 12.67
N GLY A 146 5.52 -2.11 11.73
CA GLY A 146 4.07 -1.94 11.56
C GLY A 146 3.61 -0.65 10.86
N GLY A 147 4.54 0.24 10.42
CA GLY A 147 4.15 1.45 9.69
C GLY A 147 3.46 1.17 8.34
N GLY A 148 3.91 0.14 7.61
CA GLY A 148 3.26 -0.33 6.38
C GLY A 148 1.90 -0.95 6.66
N ASP A 149 1.80 -1.80 7.67
CA ASP A 149 0.53 -2.43 8.08
C ASP A 149 -0.50 -1.39 8.56
N ALA A 150 -0.03 -0.33 9.24
CA ALA A 150 -0.88 0.79 9.63
C ALA A 150 -1.38 1.61 8.42
N PHE A 151 -0.55 1.77 7.38
CA PHE A 151 -1.01 2.35 6.11
C PHE A 151 -2.10 1.48 5.48
N SER A 152 -1.83 0.18 5.35
CA SER A 152 -2.75 -0.79 4.73
C SER A 152 -4.07 -0.86 5.48
N SER A 153 -4.05 -0.93 6.81
CA SER A 153 -5.26 -0.94 7.64
C SER A 153 -6.04 0.37 7.56
N GLY A 154 -5.33 1.51 7.56
CA GLY A 154 -5.94 2.82 7.38
C GLY A 154 -6.61 2.97 6.01
N LEU A 155 -5.96 2.50 4.94
CA LEU A 155 -6.53 2.51 3.60
C LEU A 155 -7.79 1.63 3.51
N ILE A 156 -7.72 0.39 4.02
CA ILE A 156 -8.85 -0.54 4.03
C ILE A 156 -10.02 0.05 4.82
N TYR A 157 -9.76 0.60 6.02
CA TYR A 157 -10.79 1.26 6.81
C TYR A 157 -11.45 2.40 6.04
N ALA A 158 -10.65 3.27 5.41
CA ALA A 158 -11.16 4.41 4.66
C ALA A 158 -11.99 3.99 3.43
N LEU A 159 -11.56 2.95 2.72
CA LEU A 159 -12.31 2.34 1.60
C LEU A 159 -13.66 1.73 1.99
N MET A 160 -13.85 1.38 3.26
CA MET A 160 -15.13 0.90 3.78
C MET A 160 -16.11 2.03 4.13
N GLN A 161 -15.69 3.29 4.05
CA GLN A 161 -16.52 4.46 4.31
C GLN A 161 -17.15 4.93 2.98
N ASN A 162 -18.47 4.80 2.84
CA ASN A 162 -19.17 5.03 1.57
C ASN A 162 -19.23 6.50 1.12
N ASP A 163 -18.99 7.44 2.04
CA ASP A 163 -19.16 8.89 1.84
C ASP A 163 -17.84 9.67 1.80
N TRP A 164 -16.69 8.98 1.89
CA TRP A 164 -15.39 9.64 1.87
C TRP A 164 -14.91 9.95 0.45
N LYS A 165 -14.32 11.13 0.28
CA LYS A 165 -13.64 11.51 -0.95
C LYS A 165 -12.33 10.73 -1.09
N HIS A 166 -11.89 10.51 -2.32
CA HIS A 166 -10.65 9.79 -2.59
C HIS A 166 -9.41 10.45 -1.96
N GLU A 167 -9.39 11.79 -1.92
CA GLU A 167 -8.35 12.55 -1.24
C GLU A 167 -8.31 12.29 0.27
N ASP A 168 -9.48 12.15 0.89
CA ASP A 168 -9.58 11.85 2.33
C ASP A 168 -9.13 10.40 2.61
N ILE A 169 -9.43 9.46 1.71
CA ILE A 169 -9.00 8.06 1.82
C ILE A 169 -7.47 7.96 1.88
N VAL A 170 -6.78 8.56 0.92
CA VAL A 170 -5.31 8.47 0.88
C VAL A 170 -4.65 9.27 2.00
N ASN A 171 -5.18 10.43 2.37
CA ASN A 171 -4.67 11.23 3.48
C ASN A 171 -4.83 10.52 4.82
N PHE A 172 -5.97 9.83 5.04
CA PHE A 172 -6.20 9.03 6.25
C PHE A 172 -5.22 7.86 6.35
N ALA A 173 -4.96 7.14 5.25
CA ALA A 173 -4.02 6.05 5.21
C ALA A 173 -2.59 6.50 5.56
N VAL A 174 -2.13 7.64 5.01
CA VAL A 174 -0.84 8.24 5.34
C VAL A 174 -0.79 8.66 6.82
N ALA A 175 -1.83 9.33 7.31
CA ALA A 175 -1.91 9.76 8.72
C ALA A 175 -1.89 8.56 9.69
N SER A 176 -2.56 7.45 9.35
CA SER A 176 -2.53 6.21 10.12
C SER A 176 -1.10 5.65 10.22
N SER A 177 -0.38 5.59 9.09
CA SER A 177 1.02 5.16 9.06
C SER A 177 1.93 6.05 9.90
N VAL A 178 1.80 7.36 9.74
CA VAL A 178 2.61 8.34 10.48
C VAL A 178 2.37 8.25 11.99
N MET A 179 1.12 8.15 12.43
CA MET A 179 0.78 7.97 13.86
C MET A 179 1.43 6.71 14.45
N LYS A 180 1.48 5.61 13.68
CA LYS A 180 2.11 4.36 14.12
C LYS A 180 3.61 4.54 14.42
N HIS A 181 4.32 5.35 13.66
CA HIS A 181 5.75 5.56 13.86
C HIS A 181 6.09 6.21 15.21
N ALA A 182 5.14 6.87 15.87
CA ALA A 182 5.29 7.42 17.22
C ALA A 182 5.01 6.40 18.35
N ILE A 183 4.64 5.16 18.02
CA ILE A 183 4.23 4.11 18.96
C ILE A 183 5.26 2.98 18.92
N ARG A 184 5.71 2.52 20.09
CA ARG A 184 6.58 1.33 20.20
C ARG A 184 5.81 0.06 19.89
N GLY A 185 6.50 -0.92 19.30
CA GLY A 185 5.92 -2.20 18.90
C GLY A 185 5.29 -2.13 17.51
N ASP A 186 4.70 -3.20 17.03
CA ASP A 186 4.17 -3.35 15.68
C ASP A 186 2.69 -2.95 15.53
N THR A 187 1.95 -2.91 16.63
CA THR A 187 0.50 -2.66 16.61
C THR A 187 0.16 -1.18 16.63
N ASN A 188 -0.70 -0.77 15.70
CA ASN A 188 -1.26 0.59 15.71
C ASN A 188 -2.45 0.66 16.69
N ILE A 189 -2.27 1.38 17.79
CA ILE A 189 -3.29 1.57 18.85
C ILE A 189 -3.99 2.94 18.76
N THR A 190 -3.81 3.68 17.65
CA THR A 190 -4.44 4.98 17.46
C THR A 190 -5.92 4.86 17.13
N SER A 191 -6.72 5.78 17.65
CA SER A 191 -8.14 5.87 17.31
C SER A 191 -8.36 6.60 15.98
N VAL A 192 -9.48 6.31 15.32
CA VAL A 192 -9.92 7.01 14.11
C VAL A 192 -9.95 8.54 14.31
N GLY A 193 -10.41 9.00 15.49
CA GLY A 193 -10.45 10.43 15.81
C GLY A 193 -9.06 11.07 15.88
N GLN A 194 -8.05 10.36 16.38
CA GLN A 194 -6.66 10.83 16.39
C GLN A 194 -6.10 10.92 14.98
N ILE A 195 -6.32 9.90 14.15
CA ILE A 195 -5.87 9.88 12.75
C ILE A 195 -6.53 11.03 11.97
N LYS A 196 -7.84 11.24 12.11
CA LYS A 196 -8.56 12.36 11.47
C LYS A 196 -8.03 13.73 11.90
N ARG A 197 -7.65 13.90 13.16
CA ARG A 197 -7.02 15.16 13.61
C ARG A 197 -5.71 15.41 12.91
N LEU A 198 -4.82 14.41 12.83
CA LEU A 198 -3.55 14.56 12.11
C LEU A 198 -3.77 14.83 10.61
N MET A 199 -4.69 14.11 9.97
CA MET A 199 -5.05 14.30 8.55
C MET A 199 -5.47 15.75 8.25
N ASN A 200 -6.25 16.37 9.16
CA ASN A 200 -6.79 17.71 8.96
C ASN A 200 -5.84 18.84 9.38
N ASN A 201 -5.05 18.59 10.42
CA ASN A 201 -4.20 19.60 11.05
C ASN A 201 -2.76 19.26 10.78
N ALA A 202 -2.11 19.29 9.81
CA ALA A 202 -0.70 18.99 9.52
C ALA A 202 0.34 19.20 10.68
N SER A 203 -0.12 19.34 11.94
CA SER A 203 0.68 19.51 13.15
C SER A 203 0.31 18.48 14.21
N PHE A 204 1.34 17.89 14.85
CA PHE A 204 1.23 16.98 16.00
C PHE A 204 0.83 17.66 17.31
N ASP A 205 0.25 18.86 17.28
CA ASP A 205 -0.09 19.58 18.50
C ASP A 205 -1.18 18.84 19.27
N VAL A 206 -0.79 18.22 20.37
CA VAL A 206 -1.70 17.52 21.29
C VAL A 206 -2.46 18.57 22.05
N GLN A 207 -3.65 18.92 21.60
CA GLN A 207 -4.58 19.67 22.45
C GLN A 207 -4.93 18.80 23.67
N ARG A 208 -4.46 19.25 24.84
CA ARG A 208 -4.81 18.71 26.15
C ARG A 208 -6.24 19.07 26.54
#